data_43dca6546900393085da9dde1c1b3b0d
#
_entry.id   43dca6546900393085da9dde1c1b3b0d
#
_cell.length_a   1.000
_cell.length_b   1.000
_cell.length_c   1.000
_cell.angle_alpha   90.00
_cell.angle_beta   90.00
_cell.angle_gamma   90.00
#
_symmetry.space_group_name_H-M   'P 1'
#
loop_
_entity.id
_entity.type
_entity.pdbx_description
1 polymer ?
#
loop_
_entity_poly.entity_id
_entity_poly.type
_entity_poly.pdbx_seq_one_letter_code
_entity_poly.pdbx_strand_id
1 'polypeptide(L)'
;MHDPAKGIYWLKRSADNGNDYAAYRLGKEYLSGKNVSKDTSTAAEYLRQAANNGNAYAQYLLGKLTLMGEGVPKDMDAAYEWFAAARDNGHAYAEFFMKRMERGEQEPPSVLLSATRLLYHMGNIFRDNAPAPAANGVQIDRKRLAQLRQKRVALGHKPDDHELEQQQGFSMKFHM
;
A
#
# COMPACT_ATOMS: atom_id res chain seq x y z
N MET A 1 15.88 -25.29 -4.89
CA MET A 1 14.43 -25.32 -5.20
C MET A 1 13.65 -24.61 -4.10
N HIS A 2 12.88 -23.59 -4.43
CA HIS A 2 12.00 -22.91 -3.47
C HIS A 2 10.74 -23.77 -3.30
N ASP A 3 10.55 -24.32 -2.10
CA ASP A 3 9.38 -25.13 -1.76
C ASP A 3 8.33 -24.24 -1.07
N PRO A 4 7.24 -23.84 -1.76
CA PRO A 4 6.24 -22.97 -1.20
C PRO A 4 5.51 -23.58 0.01
N ALA A 5 5.35 -24.91 0.03
CA ALA A 5 4.67 -25.61 1.13
C ALA A 5 5.46 -25.49 2.44
N LYS A 6 6.79 -25.62 2.36
CA LYS A 6 7.66 -25.38 3.53
C LYS A 6 7.60 -23.92 3.98
N GLY A 7 7.52 -22.97 3.05
CA GLY A 7 7.37 -21.56 3.37
C GLY A 7 6.08 -21.28 4.18
N ILE A 8 4.96 -21.83 3.74
CA ILE A 8 3.68 -21.70 4.43
C ILE A 8 3.72 -22.38 5.81
N TYR A 9 4.33 -23.57 5.91
CA TYR A 9 4.49 -24.27 7.18
C TYR A 9 5.24 -23.41 8.22
N TRP A 10 6.36 -22.81 7.83
CA TRP A 10 7.14 -21.96 8.75
C TRP A 10 6.44 -20.63 9.08
N LEU A 11 5.73 -20.03 8.11
CA LEU A 11 4.90 -18.85 8.39
C LEU A 11 3.81 -19.17 9.42
N LYS A 12 3.13 -20.32 9.27
CA LYS A 12 2.10 -20.74 10.20
C LYS A 12 2.66 -20.93 11.61
N ARG A 13 3.75 -21.67 11.71
CA ARG A 13 4.42 -21.88 13.01
C ARG A 13 4.88 -20.57 13.66
N SER A 14 5.37 -19.62 12.86
CA SER A 14 5.77 -18.30 13.33
C SER A 14 4.58 -17.45 13.80
N ALA A 15 3.47 -17.49 13.06
CA ALA A 15 2.23 -16.80 13.44
C ALA A 15 1.63 -17.39 14.73
N ASP A 16 1.63 -18.72 14.87
CA ASP A 16 1.16 -19.41 16.08
C ASP A 16 2.01 -19.04 17.31
N ASN A 17 3.27 -18.66 17.10
CA ASN A 17 4.15 -18.11 18.13
C ASN A 17 4.00 -16.59 18.35
N GLY A 18 2.95 -15.97 17.78
CA GLY A 18 2.63 -14.57 18.01
C GLY A 18 3.34 -13.58 17.11
N ASN A 19 4.04 -14.02 16.04
CA ASN A 19 4.67 -13.11 15.10
C ASN A 19 3.62 -12.47 14.18
N ASP A 20 3.37 -11.17 14.36
CA ASP A 20 2.38 -10.39 13.62
C ASP A 20 2.71 -10.28 12.12
N TYR A 21 3.98 -10.17 11.76
CA TYR A 21 4.40 -10.14 10.37
C TYR A 21 4.13 -11.47 9.66
N ALA A 22 4.36 -12.60 10.34
CA ALA A 22 4.06 -13.92 9.78
C ALA A 22 2.54 -14.10 9.61
N ALA A 23 1.74 -13.67 10.58
CA ALA A 23 0.29 -13.70 10.49
C ALA A 23 -0.22 -12.81 9.33
N TYR A 24 0.30 -11.58 9.19
CA TYR A 24 0.01 -10.71 8.05
C TYR A 24 0.37 -11.38 6.72
N ARG A 25 1.55 -12.00 6.60
CA ARG A 25 1.98 -12.72 5.40
C ARG A 25 1.05 -13.88 5.05
N LEU A 26 0.66 -14.68 6.05
CA LEU A 26 -0.32 -15.76 5.85
C LEU A 26 -1.67 -15.23 5.35
N GLY A 27 -2.20 -14.18 5.97
CA GLY A 27 -3.43 -13.55 5.52
C GLY A 27 -3.35 -13.16 4.05
N LYS A 28 -2.22 -12.59 3.60
CA LYS A 28 -2.01 -12.28 2.17
C LYS A 28 -1.94 -13.51 1.27
N GLU A 29 -1.30 -14.59 1.72
CA GLU A 29 -1.23 -15.84 0.94
C GLU A 29 -2.63 -16.43 0.74
N TYR A 30 -3.46 -16.47 1.78
CA TYR A 30 -4.84 -16.93 1.69
C TYR A 30 -5.74 -16.01 0.85
N LEU A 31 -5.52 -14.69 0.86
CA LEU A 31 -6.22 -13.76 -0.04
C LEU A 31 -5.83 -13.95 -1.51
N SER A 32 -4.55 -14.18 -1.76
CA SER A 32 -4.03 -14.31 -3.12
C SER A 32 -4.36 -15.65 -3.76
N GLY A 33 -4.43 -16.71 -2.96
CA GLY A 33 -4.60 -18.09 -3.45
C GLY A 33 -3.40 -18.62 -4.24
N LYS A 34 -2.22 -18.01 -4.08
CA LYS A 34 -1.05 -18.33 -4.91
C LYS A 34 -0.32 -19.60 -4.46
N ASN A 35 -0.04 -19.71 -3.17
CA ASN A 35 0.70 -20.85 -2.59
C ASN A 35 -0.20 -21.75 -1.72
N VAL A 36 -1.42 -21.31 -1.45
CA VAL A 36 -2.48 -22.03 -0.75
C VAL A 36 -3.80 -21.78 -1.47
N SER A 37 -4.80 -22.63 -1.26
CA SER A 37 -6.15 -22.36 -1.76
C SER A 37 -6.68 -21.05 -1.20
N LYS A 38 -7.29 -20.22 -2.06
CA LYS A 38 -7.86 -18.94 -1.64
C LYS A 38 -8.96 -19.17 -0.60
N ASP A 39 -8.82 -18.55 0.56
CA ASP A 39 -9.79 -18.58 1.64
C ASP A 39 -9.78 -17.23 2.36
N THR A 40 -10.85 -16.45 2.10
CA THR A 40 -10.98 -15.10 2.65
C THR A 40 -11.31 -15.11 4.14
N SER A 41 -11.97 -16.14 4.65
CA SER A 41 -12.30 -16.26 6.08
C SER A 41 -11.04 -16.56 6.90
N THR A 42 -10.26 -17.57 6.50
CA THR A 42 -8.96 -17.86 7.12
C THR A 42 -8.00 -16.67 7.00
N ALA A 43 -8.01 -15.98 5.85
CA ALA A 43 -7.20 -14.77 5.69
C ALA A 43 -7.57 -13.68 6.70
N ALA A 44 -8.87 -13.45 6.91
CA ALA A 44 -9.36 -12.45 7.88
C ALA A 44 -8.97 -12.80 9.32
N GLU A 45 -8.93 -14.08 9.69
CA GLU A 45 -8.47 -14.52 11.00
C GLU A 45 -7.00 -14.18 11.25
N TYR A 46 -6.11 -14.53 10.32
CA TYR A 46 -4.69 -14.19 10.42
C TYR A 46 -4.44 -12.68 10.36
N LEU A 47 -5.19 -11.96 9.53
CA LEU A 47 -5.08 -10.50 9.48
C LEU A 47 -5.58 -9.87 10.78
N ARG A 48 -6.63 -10.39 11.41
CA ARG A 48 -7.12 -9.91 12.71
C ARG A 48 -6.08 -10.14 13.82
N GLN A 49 -5.43 -11.29 13.82
CA GLN A 49 -4.33 -11.56 14.74
C GLN A 49 -3.22 -10.50 14.60
N ALA A 50 -2.75 -10.25 13.39
CA ALA A 50 -1.72 -9.25 13.11
C ALA A 50 -2.19 -7.83 13.43
N ALA A 51 -3.46 -7.49 13.09
CA ALA A 51 -4.05 -6.17 13.30
C ALA A 51 -4.17 -5.82 14.79
N ASN A 52 -4.56 -6.79 15.62
CA ASN A 52 -4.63 -6.63 17.08
C ASN A 52 -3.25 -6.38 17.71
N ASN A 53 -2.19 -6.87 17.07
CA ASN A 53 -0.80 -6.61 17.48
C ASN A 53 -0.23 -5.30 16.88
N GLY A 54 -1.08 -4.47 16.27
CA GLY A 54 -0.69 -3.16 15.77
C GLY A 54 -0.09 -3.14 14.36
N ASN A 55 -0.14 -4.23 13.61
CA ASN A 55 0.36 -4.26 12.24
C ASN A 55 -0.52 -3.41 11.33
N ALA A 56 -0.02 -2.25 10.92
CA ALA A 56 -0.76 -1.26 10.13
C ALA A 56 -1.26 -1.79 8.78
N TYR A 57 -0.49 -2.65 8.12
CA TYR A 57 -0.89 -3.27 6.85
C TYR A 57 -2.01 -4.30 7.04
N ALA A 58 -1.98 -5.05 8.13
CA ALA A 58 -3.04 -6.00 8.48
C ALA A 58 -4.34 -5.27 8.84
N GLN A 59 -4.26 -4.19 9.62
CA GLN A 59 -5.39 -3.33 9.96
C GLN A 59 -6.03 -2.76 8.69
N TYR A 60 -5.24 -2.23 7.77
CA TYR A 60 -5.73 -1.74 6.49
C TYR A 60 -6.41 -2.82 5.64
N LEU A 61 -5.82 -4.02 5.53
CA LEU A 61 -6.44 -5.12 4.78
C LEU A 61 -7.71 -5.61 5.44
N LEU A 62 -7.73 -5.72 6.77
CA LEU A 62 -8.92 -6.13 7.51
C LEU A 62 -10.05 -5.09 7.35
N GLY A 63 -9.74 -3.79 7.42
CA GLY A 63 -10.69 -2.72 7.13
C GLY A 63 -11.32 -2.86 5.74
N LYS A 64 -10.53 -3.22 4.72
CA LYS A 64 -11.04 -3.49 3.37
C LYS A 64 -11.96 -4.70 3.32
N LEU A 65 -11.58 -5.80 3.94
CA LEU A 65 -12.41 -7.02 3.99
C LEU A 65 -13.74 -6.74 4.69
N THR A 66 -13.71 -6.01 5.80
CA THR A 66 -14.90 -5.63 6.58
C THR A 66 -15.80 -4.67 5.78
N LEU A 67 -15.22 -3.72 5.05
CA LEU A 67 -15.97 -2.80 4.19
C LEU A 67 -16.71 -3.52 3.06
N MET A 68 -16.08 -4.56 2.49
CA MET A 68 -16.63 -5.33 1.37
C MET A 68 -17.50 -6.50 1.81
N GLY A 69 -17.36 -6.97 3.05
CA GLY A 69 -17.99 -8.20 3.52
C GLY A 69 -17.35 -9.47 2.98
N GLU A 70 -16.02 -9.43 2.70
CA GLU A 70 -15.28 -10.57 2.18
C GLU A 70 -14.64 -11.37 3.32
N GLY A 71 -15.13 -12.59 3.56
CA GLY A 71 -14.65 -13.46 4.64
C GLY A 71 -15.01 -13.02 6.06
N VAL A 72 -15.62 -11.84 6.20
CA VAL A 72 -16.15 -11.26 7.43
C VAL A 72 -17.48 -10.55 7.11
N PRO A 73 -18.39 -10.37 8.09
CA PRO A 73 -19.59 -9.57 7.89
C PRO A 73 -19.24 -8.16 7.44
N LYS A 74 -20.06 -7.62 6.52
CA LYS A 74 -19.93 -6.23 6.08
C LYS A 74 -20.32 -5.29 7.22
N ASP A 75 -19.41 -4.43 7.63
CA ASP A 75 -19.63 -3.46 8.68
C ASP A 75 -18.78 -2.20 8.37
N MET A 76 -19.48 -1.08 8.12
CA MET A 76 -18.82 0.17 7.75
C MET A 76 -18.15 0.85 8.94
N ASP A 77 -18.76 0.75 10.11
CA ASP A 77 -18.23 1.40 11.31
C ASP A 77 -16.96 0.67 11.79
N ALA A 78 -17.01 -0.66 11.83
CA ALA A 78 -15.83 -1.48 12.13
C ALA A 78 -14.72 -1.30 11.07
N ALA A 79 -15.07 -1.15 9.79
CA ALA A 79 -14.08 -0.87 8.75
C ALA A 79 -13.40 0.49 8.95
N TYR A 80 -14.17 1.52 9.34
CA TYR A 80 -13.63 2.84 9.66
C TYR A 80 -12.66 2.79 10.85
N GLU A 81 -13.00 2.06 11.90
CA GLU A 81 -12.12 1.86 13.07
C GLU A 81 -10.79 1.19 12.66
N TRP A 82 -10.84 0.16 11.82
CA TRP A 82 -9.65 -0.49 11.31
C TRP A 82 -8.78 0.45 10.46
N PHE A 83 -9.39 1.29 9.62
CA PHE A 83 -8.63 2.29 8.85
C PHE A 83 -8.05 3.37 9.77
N ALA A 84 -8.76 3.79 10.82
CA ALA A 84 -8.25 4.74 11.81
C ALA A 84 -7.02 4.16 12.53
N ALA A 85 -7.11 2.92 13.01
CA ALA A 85 -5.99 2.23 13.63
C ALA A 85 -4.79 2.09 12.67
N ALA A 86 -5.05 1.75 11.40
CA ALA A 86 -4.00 1.66 10.38
C ALA A 86 -3.30 3.00 10.14
N ARG A 87 -4.06 4.11 10.07
CA ARG A 87 -3.52 5.47 9.95
C ARG A 87 -2.62 5.81 11.14
N ASP A 88 -3.09 5.54 12.34
CA ASP A 88 -2.37 5.86 13.58
C ASP A 88 -1.07 5.04 13.71
N ASN A 89 -1.05 3.85 13.13
CA ASN A 89 0.14 3.01 12.98
C ASN A 89 0.95 3.30 11.69
N GLY A 90 0.68 4.42 11.01
CA GLY A 90 1.51 4.94 9.90
C GLY A 90 1.19 4.38 8.51
N HIS A 91 0.01 3.79 8.29
CA HIS A 91 -0.38 3.33 6.96
C HIS A 91 -0.91 4.49 6.10
N ALA A 92 -0.11 4.94 5.13
CA ALA A 92 -0.35 6.15 4.34
C ALA A 92 -1.70 6.18 3.57
N TYR A 93 -2.22 5.02 3.16
CA TYR A 93 -3.48 4.96 2.39
C TYR A 93 -4.75 4.87 3.26
N ALA A 94 -4.62 4.62 4.57
CA ALA A 94 -5.77 4.46 5.44
C ALA A 94 -6.60 5.75 5.53
N GLU A 95 -5.94 6.90 5.65
CA GLU A 95 -6.58 8.21 5.69
C GLU A 95 -7.41 8.51 4.42
N PHE A 96 -6.92 8.07 3.26
CA PHE A 96 -7.67 8.23 2.01
C PHE A 96 -9.01 7.50 2.04
N PHE A 97 -9.04 6.27 2.57
CA PHE A 97 -10.28 5.49 2.70
C PHE A 97 -11.23 6.11 3.70
N MET A 98 -10.74 6.59 4.84
CA MET A 98 -11.56 7.28 5.84
C MET A 98 -12.23 8.52 5.25
N LYS A 99 -11.48 9.40 4.59
CA LYS A 99 -12.03 10.60 3.95
C LYS A 99 -13.09 10.28 2.89
N ARG A 100 -12.94 9.16 2.19
CA ARG A 100 -13.93 8.69 1.23
C ARG A 100 -15.22 8.20 1.90
N MET A 101 -15.09 7.44 2.97
CA MET A 101 -16.24 6.96 3.75
C MET A 101 -17.02 8.16 4.35
N GLU A 102 -16.31 9.17 4.87
CA GLU A 102 -16.91 10.41 5.39
C GLU A 102 -17.70 11.19 4.33
N ARG A 103 -17.27 11.16 3.07
CA ARG A 103 -17.97 11.82 1.95
C ARG A 103 -19.19 11.05 1.44
N GLY A 104 -19.43 9.85 1.95
CA GLY A 104 -20.51 8.98 1.45
C GLY A 104 -20.32 8.53 0.00
N GLU A 105 -19.11 8.62 -0.55
CA GLU A 105 -18.81 8.20 -1.91
C GLU A 105 -18.80 6.67 -1.99
N GLN A 106 -19.93 6.10 -2.31
CA GLN A 106 -20.09 4.67 -2.58
C GLN A 106 -19.65 4.37 -4.02
N GLU A 107 -18.34 4.38 -4.29
CA GLU A 107 -17.89 3.75 -5.53
C GLU A 107 -17.87 2.23 -5.40
N PRO A 108 -18.15 1.52 -6.50
CA PRO A 108 -18.12 0.07 -6.49
C PRO A 108 -16.74 -0.43 -6.02
N PRO A 109 -16.72 -1.47 -5.18
CA PRO A 109 -15.49 -2.02 -4.60
C PRO A 109 -14.39 -2.36 -5.62
N SER A 110 -14.79 -2.69 -6.85
CA SER A 110 -13.88 -3.04 -7.95
C SER A 110 -13.00 -1.87 -8.41
N VAL A 111 -13.52 -0.65 -8.46
CA VAL A 111 -12.75 0.54 -8.88
C VAL A 111 -11.77 0.94 -7.77
N LEU A 112 -12.21 0.84 -6.52
CA LEU A 112 -11.40 1.14 -5.35
C LEU A 112 -10.22 0.16 -5.22
N LEU A 113 -10.47 -1.14 -5.47
CA LEU A 113 -9.43 -2.18 -5.50
C LEU A 113 -8.44 -1.96 -6.65
N SER A 114 -8.93 -1.54 -7.82
CA SER A 114 -8.09 -1.26 -8.98
C SER A 114 -7.19 -0.05 -8.75
N ALA A 115 -7.71 1.03 -8.18
CA ALA A 115 -6.94 2.23 -7.87
C ALA A 115 -5.86 1.95 -6.81
N THR A 116 -6.20 1.24 -5.73
CA THR A 116 -5.20 0.87 -4.71
C THR A 116 -4.18 -0.14 -5.23
N ARG A 117 -4.57 -1.06 -6.09
CA ARG A 117 -3.66 -1.99 -6.74
C ARG A 117 -2.70 -1.26 -7.67
N LEU A 118 -3.18 -0.27 -8.42
CA LEU A 118 -2.37 0.57 -9.28
C LEU A 118 -1.36 1.40 -8.47
N LEU A 119 -1.81 2.04 -7.39
CA LEU A 119 -0.95 2.82 -6.50
C LEU A 119 0.09 1.95 -5.78
N TYR A 120 -0.29 0.74 -5.37
CA TYR A 120 0.64 -0.23 -4.79
C TYR A 120 1.69 -0.70 -5.81
N HIS A 121 1.28 -0.99 -7.05
CA HIS A 121 2.21 -1.31 -8.13
C HIS A 121 3.11 -0.14 -8.48
N MET A 122 2.59 1.08 -8.52
CA MET A 122 3.41 2.29 -8.72
C MET A 122 4.42 2.46 -7.57
N GLY A 123 3.99 2.30 -6.32
CA GLY A 123 4.88 2.36 -5.16
C GLY A 123 5.98 1.30 -5.18
N ASN A 124 5.67 0.08 -5.61
CA ASN A 124 6.66 -0.98 -5.75
C ASN A 124 7.62 -0.72 -6.93
N ILE A 125 7.12 -0.24 -8.07
CA ILE A 125 7.96 0.15 -9.21
C ILE A 125 8.96 1.25 -8.80
N PHE A 126 8.54 2.21 -7.97
CA PHE A 126 9.45 3.24 -7.44
C PHE A 126 10.43 2.69 -6.41
N ARG A 127 10.05 1.69 -5.63
CA ARG A 127 10.91 1.05 -4.62
C ARG A 127 11.90 0.07 -5.24
N ASP A 128 11.46 -0.74 -6.20
CA ASP A 128 12.27 -1.78 -6.83
C ASP A 128 13.20 -1.22 -7.92
N ASN A 129 12.86 -0.04 -8.48
CA ASN A 129 13.72 0.70 -9.42
C ASN A 129 14.46 1.88 -8.78
N ALA A 130 14.38 2.06 -7.47
CA ALA A 130 15.29 2.97 -6.78
C ALA A 130 16.70 2.36 -6.89
N PRO A 131 17.67 3.02 -7.53
CA PRO A 131 19.03 2.55 -7.47
C PRO A 131 19.43 2.48 -6.00
N ALA A 132 20.08 1.38 -5.61
CA ALA A 132 20.66 1.26 -4.27
C ALA A 132 21.36 2.57 -3.94
N PRO A 133 21.18 3.14 -2.73
CA PRO A 133 21.81 4.40 -2.40
C PRO A 133 23.31 4.24 -2.60
N ALA A 134 23.81 4.84 -3.68
CA ALA A 134 25.25 4.95 -3.88
C ALA A 134 25.78 5.74 -2.69
N ALA A 135 26.85 5.27 -2.10
CA ALA A 135 27.48 5.88 -0.93
C ALA A 135 27.85 7.37 -1.11
N ASN A 136 27.65 7.92 -2.29
CA ASN A 136 27.97 9.30 -2.67
C ASN A 136 26.80 9.92 -3.46
N GLY A 137 25.78 10.40 -2.76
CA GLY A 137 24.78 11.34 -3.29
C GLY A 137 23.74 10.72 -4.24
N VAL A 138 22.50 11.12 -4.05
CA VAL A 138 21.34 10.72 -4.86
C VAL A 138 21.53 11.22 -6.29
N GLN A 139 21.90 10.33 -7.20
CA GLN A 139 21.89 10.62 -8.64
C GLN A 139 20.47 10.42 -9.17
N ILE A 140 19.69 11.50 -9.15
CA ILE A 140 18.35 11.51 -9.74
C ILE A 140 18.51 11.40 -11.26
N ASP A 141 17.93 10.36 -11.87
CA ASP A 141 17.87 10.26 -13.33
C ASP A 141 16.98 11.37 -13.90
N ARG A 142 17.63 12.49 -14.25
CA ARG A 142 16.99 13.70 -14.77
C ARG A 142 16.22 13.45 -16.08
N LYS A 143 16.66 12.48 -16.91
CA LYS A 143 15.95 12.13 -18.15
C LYS A 143 14.61 11.50 -17.88
N ARG A 144 14.55 10.58 -16.91
CA ARG A 144 13.32 9.88 -16.53
C ARG A 144 12.33 10.81 -15.83
N LEU A 145 12.83 11.72 -15.00
CA LEU A 145 12.01 12.76 -14.36
C LEU A 145 11.41 13.71 -15.40
N ALA A 146 12.19 14.12 -16.42
CA ALA A 146 11.71 14.97 -17.52
C ALA A 146 10.62 14.26 -18.34
N GLN A 147 10.77 12.98 -18.64
CA GLN A 147 9.75 12.19 -19.34
C GLN A 147 8.45 12.06 -18.54
N LEU A 148 8.53 11.87 -17.23
CA LEU A 148 7.36 11.81 -16.36
C LEU A 148 6.64 13.16 -16.27
N ARG A 149 7.40 14.27 -16.24
CA ARG A 149 6.85 15.64 -16.30
C ARG A 149 6.13 15.90 -17.62
N GLN A 150 6.72 15.53 -18.75
CA GLN A 150 6.07 15.66 -20.06
C GLN A 150 4.77 14.85 -20.14
N LYS A 151 4.74 13.64 -19.59
CA LYS A 151 3.51 12.83 -19.52
C LYS A 151 2.45 13.45 -18.62
N ARG A 152 2.81 14.06 -17.48
CA ARG A 152 1.86 14.77 -16.59
C ARG A 152 1.24 15.97 -17.30
N VAL A 153 2.05 16.78 -18.01
CA VAL A 153 1.57 17.92 -18.79
C VAL A 153 0.67 17.48 -19.93
N ALA A 154 1.00 16.40 -20.64
CA ALA A 154 0.17 15.84 -21.71
C ALA A 154 -1.18 15.30 -21.20
N LEU A 155 -1.28 14.92 -19.91
CA LEU A 155 -2.51 14.51 -19.23
C LEU A 155 -3.30 15.69 -18.62
N GLY A 156 -2.90 16.93 -18.89
CA GLY A 156 -3.62 18.14 -18.47
C GLY A 156 -3.35 18.60 -17.03
N HIS A 157 -2.33 18.05 -16.38
CA HIS A 157 -1.91 18.55 -15.06
C HIS A 157 -1.03 19.78 -15.23
N LYS A 158 -1.45 20.91 -14.67
CA LYS A 158 -0.60 22.11 -14.59
C LYS A 158 0.61 21.81 -13.68
N PRO A 159 1.82 22.26 -14.02
CA PRO A 159 2.95 22.18 -13.10
C PRO A 159 2.65 23.01 -11.86
N ASP A 160 2.95 22.49 -10.68
CA ASP A 160 2.79 23.20 -9.41
C ASP A 160 3.74 24.40 -9.40
N ASP A 161 3.23 25.59 -8.98
CA ASP A 161 4.00 26.84 -8.97
C ASP A 161 5.30 26.75 -8.16
N HIS A 162 5.34 25.93 -7.13
CA HIS A 162 6.55 25.62 -6.36
C HIS A 162 7.68 24.93 -7.17
N GLU A 163 7.34 24.21 -8.24
CA GLU A 163 8.35 23.59 -9.11
C GLU A 163 9.01 24.60 -10.05
N LEU A 164 8.30 25.68 -10.38
CA LEU A 164 8.81 26.78 -11.24
C LEU A 164 9.81 27.66 -10.48
N GLU A 165 9.58 27.92 -9.20
CA GLU A 165 10.50 28.72 -8.37
C GLU A 165 11.85 28.00 -8.13
N GLN A 166 11.83 26.67 -7.96
CA GLN A 166 13.07 25.89 -7.82
C GLN A 166 13.93 25.89 -9.09
N GLN A 167 13.32 26.00 -10.28
CA GLN A 167 14.06 26.07 -11.55
C GLN A 167 14.70 27.43 -11.78
N GLN A 168 14.05 28.52 -11.34
CA GLN A 168 14.60 29.88 -11.46
C GLN A 168 15.75 30.09 -10.45
N GLY A 169 15.64 29.55 -9.24
CA GLY A 169 16.70 29.64 -8.23
C GLY A 169 17.99 28.87 -8.58
N PHE A 170 17.88 27.84 -9.44
CA PHE A 170 19.04 27.05 -9.86
C PHE A 170 19.76 27.66 -11.08
N SER A 171 19.05 28.42 -11.93
CA SER A 171 19.63 29.09 -13.09
C SER A 171 20.47 30.30 -12.72
N MET A 172 20.18 30.97 -11.59
CA MET A 172 20.95 32.15 -11.14
C MET A 172 22.30 31.82 -10.49
N LYS A 173 22.56 30.56 -10.10
CA LYS A 173 23.83 30.17 -9.45
C LYS A 173 24.95 29.76 -10.42
N PHE A 174 24.71 29.75 -11.73
CA PHE A 174 25.69 29.35 -12.73
C PHE A 174 26.21 30.49 -13.62
N HIS A 175 25.92 31.76 -13.28
CA HIS A 175 26.46 32.95 -13.99
C HIS A 175 27.14 33.93 -13.02
N MET A 176 28.00 33.42 -12.14
CA MET A 176 29.04 34.18 -11.46
C MET A 176 30.37 33.43 -11.55
#